data_0d8f4e09993f8e01b8b8867f709e2e1f
#
_entry.id   0d8f4e09993f8e01b8b8867f709e2e1f
#
_cell.length_a   1.000
_cell.length_b   1.000
_cell.length_c   1.000
_cell.angle_alpha   90.00
_cell.angle_beta   90.00
_cell.angle_gamma   90.00
#
_symmetry.space_group_name_H-M   'P 1'
#
loop_
_entity.id
_entity.type
_entity.pdbx_description
1 polymer ?
#
loop_
_entity_poly.entity_id
_entity_poly.type
_entity_poly.pdbx_seq_one_letter_code
_entity_poly.pdbx_strand_id
1 'polypeptide(L)'
;MNILVATAEVTPFAKVGGLADMAGALPKAWAEDGHNVVVILPLYGTIDTEKFGIVKTDMLVDVPFGTWTEYAEVWHGTLPGTTIPVYFLRSSDYYDRPGIYGYHEGFEDNDRRFIFLSRAIFEVARALDFRPDVVHAHDYHTAPCMPMLKVHYHNDEFFRHTAGVFTIHNMAYQGMYDPQRAMEFCGFPASEFYTGSWYEQDGIFNAMKAGILFADKITTVSPTYAQEIRWTPEGMGLQGALQSRGADLIGVLNGIDAGTWSPLHDEHIAVPYDASSLKKKDINKKALLKEVGISASEMKRDLPVVGMVTRLTEQKGVSILAACIESFVANDRFRLVILGSGEAKYEDLLKNLAYRYPDHVRVGTGYNEPLSHMIQAGSDFYLMPSKFEPCGLTQMFALAYGTVPIVRSVGGLADTVQDYDPITFTGTGIRFHRYTGEALQQALETALRLYKREPHWSHMRRNAMAQDNSIVTTARRYVEVFGWAQEARR
;
A
#
# COMPACT_ATOMS: atom_id res chain seq x y z
N MET A 1 23.84 -7.58 1.11
CA MET A 1 23.07 -8.31 2.13
C MET A 1 22.18 -9.35 1.47
N ASN A 2 21.93 -10.44 2.17
CA ASN A 2 20.91 -11.41 1.81
C ASN A 2 19.58 -11.01 2.46
N ILE A 3 18.60 -10.61 1.68
CA ILE A 3 17.31 -10.09 2.15
C ILE A 3 16.22 -11.10 1.83
N LEU A 4 15.54 -11.62 2.85
CA LEU A 4 14.39 -12.50 2.74
C LEU A 4 13.10 -11.69 2.96
N VAL A 5 12.31 -11.52 1.92
CA VAL A 5 11.03 -10.81 1.97
C VAL A 5 9.91 -11.81 2.23
N ALA A 6 9.23 -11.64 3.36
CA ALA A 6 8.11 -12.46 3.81
C ALA A 6 6.81 -11.68 3.69
N THR A 7 5.91 -12.08 2.79
CA THR A 7 4.72 -11.28 2.50
C THR A 7 3.53 -12.12 2.03
N ALA A 8 2.32 -11.60 2.25
CA ALA A 8 1.08 -12.20 1.74
C ALA A 8 0.71 -11.71 0.32
N GLU A 9 1.27 -10.60 -0.13
CA GLU A 9 0.95 -10.00 -1.43
C GLU A 9 2.22 -9.55 -2.16
N VAL A 10 2.26 -9.73 -3.47
CA VAL A 10 3.32 -9.21 -4.36
C VAL A 10 2.72 -8.92 -5.74
N THR A 11 2.82 -7.69 -6.22
CA THR A 11 2.48 -7.36 -7.61
C THR A 11 3.50 -7.98 -8.58
N PRO A 12 3.09 -8.60 -9.70
CA PRO A 12 1.71 -8.69 -10.21
C PRO A 12 0.99 -9.99 -9.84
N PHE A 13 1.53 -10.85 -8.98
CA PHE A 13 1.00 -12.18 -8.69
C PHE A 13 -0.28 -12.15 -7.86
N ALA A 14 -0.25 -11.40 -6.76
CA ALA A 14 -1.34 -11.31 -5.80
C ALA A 14 -1.43 -9.89 -5.24
N LYS A 15 -2.58 -9.20 -5.40
CA LYS A 15 -2.75 -7.80 -5.00
C LYS A 15 -4.15 -7.52 -4.45
N VAL A 16 -4.18 -6.92 -3.27
CA VAL A 16 -5.36 -6.31 -2.67
C VAL A 16 -5.10 -4.82 -2.36
N GLY A 17 -3.88 -4.47 -1.96
CA GLY A 17 -3.54 -3.13 -1.51
C GLY A 17 -2.12 -2.67 -1.87
N GLY A 18 -1.71 -1.55 -1.27
CA GLY A 18 -0.38 -0.96 -1.49
C GLY A 18 0.78 -1.82 -0.97
N LEU A 19 0.52 -2.81 -0.09
CA LEU A 19 1.50 -3.81 0.31
C LEU A 19 2.07 -4.54 -0.90
N ALA A 20 1.20 -4.99 -1.81
CA ALA A 20 1.61 -5.70 -3.02
C ALA A 20 2.54 -4.87 -3.91
N ASP A 21 2.23 -3.58 -4.07
CA ASP A 21 3.04 -2.67 -4.88
C ASP A 21 4.45 -2.52 -4.28
N MET A 22 4.55 -2.35 -2.97
CA MET A 22 5.83 -2.22 -2.28
C MET A 22 6.63 -3.52 -2.30
N ALA A 23 5.99 -4.66 -2.02
CA ALA A 23 6.64 -5.97 -2.04
C ALA A 23 7.07 -6.42 -3.46
N GLY A 24 6.47 -5.85 -4.51
CA GLY A 24 6.89 -6.05 -5.90
C GLY A 24 7.98 -5.10 -6.39
N ALA A 25 8.06 -3.88 -5.81
CA ALA A 25 8.98 -2.84 -6.29
C ALA A 25 10.29 -2.78 -5.49
N LEU A 26 10.26 -2.89 -4.15
CA LEU A 26 11.46 -2.84 -3.30
C LEU A 26 12.50 -3.90 -3.65
N PRO A 27 12.15 -5.19 -3.86
CA PRO A 27 13.12 -6.20 -4.25
C PRO A 27 13.92 -5.85 -5.50
N LYS A 28 13.27 -5.22 -6.49
CA LYS A 28 13.93 -4.78 -7.73
C LYS A 28 15.00 -3.74 -7.43
N ALA A 29 14.65 -2.70 -6.67
CA ALA A 29 15.57 -1.63 -6.33
C ALA A 29 16.74 -2.12 -5.45
N TRP A 30 16.50 -3.07 -4.53
CA TRP A 30 17.59 -3.67 -3.74
C TRP A 30 18.49 -4.57 -4.58
N ALA A 31 17.96 -5.33 -5.52
CA ALA A 31 18.78 -6.16 -6.41
C ALA A 31 19.63 -5.31 -7.35
N GLU A 32 19.11 -4.19 -7.86
CA GLU A 32 19.85 -3.20 -8.65
C GLU A 32 20.98 -2.54 -7.84
N ASP A 33 20.79 -2.38 -6.52
CA ASP A 33 21.80 -1.89 -5.58
C ASP A 33 22.79 -2.98 -5.09
N GLY A 34 22.73 -4.18 -5.70
CA GLY A 34 23.65 -5.30 -5.47
C GLY A 34 23.34 -6.18 -4.27
N HIS A 35 22.12 -6.13 -3.74
CA HIS A 35 21.67 -7.05 -2.69
C HIS A 35 21.13 -8.34 -3.28
N ASN A 36 21.30 -9.46 -2.55
CA ASN A 36 20.72 -10.75 -2.90
C ASN A 36 19.35 -10.88 -2.24
N VAL A 37 18.28 -10.91 -3.04
CA VAL A 37 16.91 -10.85 -2.55
C VAL A 37 16.16 -12.11 -2.92
N VAL A 38 15.45 -12.68 -1.96
CA VAL A 38 14.48 -13.78 -2.14
C VAL A 38 13.12 -13.32 -1.62
N VAL A 39 12.07 -13.58 -2.39
CA VAL A 39 10.69 -13.29 -2.01
C VAL A 39 9.94 -14.58 -1.78
N ILE A 40 9.21 -14.69 -0.67
CA ILE A 40 8.36 -15.84 -0.35
C ILE A 40 6.93 -15.39 -0.08
N LEU A 41 5.97 -16.00 -0.77
CA LEU A 41 4.54 -15.76 -0.59
C LEU A 41 3.73 -17.04 -0.83
N PRO A 42 2.42 -17.07 -0.45
CA PRO A 42 1.54 -18.18 -0.78
C PRO A 42 1.27 -18.30 -2.28
N LEU A 43 1.15 -19.54 -2.78
CA LEU A 43 0.59 -19.80 -4.11
C LEU A 43 -0.93 -19.83 -4.02
N TYR A 44 -1.56 -18.67 -4.15
CA TYR A 44 -3.02 -18.59 -4.15
C TYR A 44 -3.61 -19.18 -5.42
N GLY A 45 -4.79 -19.82 -5.31
CA GLY A 45 -5.50 -20.41 -6.45
C GLY A 45 -5.87 -19.41 -7.57
N THR A 46 -5.78 -18.10 -7.27
CA THR A 46 -5.99 -17.03 -8.25
C THR A 46 -4.75 -16.65 -9.05
N ILE A 47 -3.57 -17.20 -8.70
CA ILE A 47 -2.31 -16.92 -9.41
C ILE A 47 -2.23 -17.81 -10.65
N ASP A 48 -2.12 -17.18 -11.82
CA ASP A 48 -1.93 -17.87 -13.10
C ASP A 48 -0.47 -18.31 -13.25
N THR A 49 -0.21 -19.58 -12.94
CA THR A 49 1.15 -20.15 -12.98
C THR A 49 1.72 -20.22 -14.38
N GLU A 50 0.89 -20.45 -15.41
CA GLU A 50 1.35 -20.52 -16.81
C GLU A 50 1.76 -19.13 -17.31
N LYS A 51 0.91 -18.12 -17.06
CA LYS A 51 1.19 -16.73 -17.43
C LYS A 51 2.52 -16.23 -16.86
N PHE A 52 2.83 -16.59 -15.63
CA PHE A 52 4.03 -16.10 -14.92
C PHE A 52 5.21 -17.07 -14.97
N GLY A 53 5.09 -18.20 -15.66
CA GLY A 53 6.17 -19.20 -15.76
C GLY A 53 6.54 -19.82 -14.41
N ILE A 54 5.56 -19.95 -13.50
CA ILE A 54 5.77 -20.51 -12.16
C ILE A 54 5.73 -22.04 -12.28
N VAL A 55 6.80 -22.70 -11.84
CA VAL A 55 6.97 -24.14 -11.96
C VAL A 55 7.12 -24.81 -10.59
N LYS A 56 6.61 -26.02 -10.47
CA LYS A 56 6.82 -26.86 -9.30
C LYS A 56 8.29 -27.25 -9.20
N THR A 57 8.87 -27.15 -8.01
CA THR A 57 10.21 -27.68 -7.70
C THR A 57 10.10 -29.08 -7.09
N ASP A 58 11.24 -29.75 -6.90
CA ASP A 58 11.29 -31.02 -6.15
C ASP A 58 11.29 -30.81 -4.62
N MET A 59 11.21 -29.57 -4.14
CA MET A 59 11.24 -29.25 -2.72
C MET A 59 9.86 -29.44 -2.09
N LEU A 60 9.83 -30.30 -1.08
CA LEU A 60 8.75 -30.42 -0.10
C LEU A 60 9.35 -30.09 1.26
N VAL A 61 8.84 -29.07 1.91
CA VAL A 61 9.36 -28.65 3.21
C VAL A 61 8.44 -29.08 4.33
N ASP A 62 9.07 -29.60 5.39
CA ASP A 62 8.42 -29.95 6.64
C ASP A 62 8.26 -28.67 7.47
N VAL A 63 7.03 -28.30 7.78
CA VAL A 63 6.71 -27.12 8.58
C VAL A 63 6.26 -27.58 9.96
N PRO A 64 7.08 -27.38 11.01
CA PRO A 64 6.64 -27.67 12.39
C PRO A 64 5.41 -26.81 12.70
N PHE A 65 4.32 -27.44 13.12
CA PHE A 65 3.04 -26.75 13.30
C PHE A 65 2.30 -27.31 14.52
N GLY A 66 2.43 -26.63 15.65
CA GLY A 66 1.94 -27.16 16.91
C GLY A 66 2.69 -28.44 17.35
N THR A 67 1.92 -29.47 17.62
CA THR A 67 2.43 -30.81 18.01
C THR A 67 2.58 -31.75 16.82
N TRP A 68 2.34 -31.29 15.59
CA TRP A 68 2.45 -32.06 14.37
C TRP A 68 3.30 -31.35 13.31
N THR A 69 3.47 -31.98 12.16
CA THR A 69 4.17 -31.41 11.01
C THR A 69 3.19 -31.25 9.87
N GLU A 70 3.14 -30.05 9.29
CA GLU A 70 2.48 -29.73 8.04
C GLU A 70 3.51 -29.76 6.91
N TYR A 71 3.03 -29.76 5.66
CA TYR A 71 3.89 -29.83 4.50
C TYR A 71 3.57 -28.70 3.51
N ALA A 72 4.59 -28.10 2.94
CA ALA A 72 4.43 -27.16 1.83
C ALA A 72 5.19 -27.62 0.60
N GLU A 73 4.52 -27.71 -0.54
CA GLU A 73 5.20 -27.77 -1.81
C GLU A 73 5.76 -26.40 -2.14
N VAL A 74 7.00 -26.36 -2.60
CA VAL A 74 7.64 -25.11 -3.01
C VAL A 74 7.61 -25.00 -4.53
N TRP A 75 7.07 -23.90 -5.02
CA TRP A 75 7.06 -23.54 -6.43
C TRP A 75 7.98 -22.35 -6.66
N HIS A 76 8.54 -22.22 -7.85
CA HIS A 76 9.53 -21.20 -8.19
C HIS A 76 9.10 -20.41 -9.43
N GLY A 77 9.29 -19.11 -9.38
CA GLY A 77 9.20 -18.16 -10.47
C GLY A 77 10.16 -17.01 -10.26
N THR A 78 10.05 -15.97 -11.07
CA THR A 78 10.84 -14.74 -10.92
C THR A 78 9.92 -13.52 -10.94
N LEU A 79 10.31 -12.43 -10.29
CA LEU A 79 9.64 -11.15 -10.48
C LEU A 79 9.74 -10.75 -11.96
N PRO A 80 8.61 -10.41 -12.61
CA PRO A 80 8.60 -10.09 -14.03
C PRO A 80 9.60 -8.99 -14.40
N GLY A 81 10.33 -9.24 -15.48
CA GLY A 81 11.39 -8.35 -15.96
C GLY A 81 12.70 -8.39 -15.17
N THR A 82 12.87 -9.34 -14.24
CA THR A 82 14.05 -9.48 -13.39
C THR A 82 14.52 -10.93 -13.28
N THR A 83 15.66 -11.13 -12.59
CA THR A 83 16.16 -12.47 -12.19
C THR A 83 15.90 -12.78 -10.72
N ILE A 84 15.13 -11.95 -10.03
CA ILE A 84 14.87 -12.09 -8.58
C ILE A 84 13.98 -13.31 -8.35
N PRO A 85 14.45 -14.31 -7.60
CA PRO A 85 13.68 -15.52 -7.34
C PRO A 85 12.49 -15.24 -6.42
N VAL A 86 11.37 -15.80 -6.78
CA VAL A 86 10.14 -15.79 -5.99
C VAL A 86 9.74 -17.24 -5.72
N TYR A 87 9.64 -17.59 -4.45
CA TYR A 87 9.19 -18.92 -4.04
C TYR A 87 7.77 -18.85 -3.52
N PHE A 88 6.94 -19.73 -4.04
CA PHE A 88 5.53 -19.81 -3.72
C PHE A 88 5.27 -21.05 -2.87
N LEU A 89 4.60 -20.86 -1.76
CA LEU A 89 4.17 -21.95 -0.87
C LEU A 89 2.81 -22.47 -1.32
N ARG A 90 2.76 -23.71 -1.76
CA ARG A 90 1.50 -24.36 -2.08
C ARG A 90 1.05 -25.26 -0.93
N SER A 91 -0.17 -25.02 -0.48
CA SER A 91 -0.97 -25.91 0.35
C SER A 91 -2.40 -25.80 -0.16
N SER A 92 -2.96 -26.91 -0.66
CA SER A 92 -4.33 -26.91 -1.21
C SER A 92 -5.36 -26.46 -0.19
N ASP A 93 -5.16 -26.86 1.07
CA ASP A 93 -6.11 -26.57 2.15
C ASP A 93 -6.10 -25.09 2.53
N TYR A 94 -4.95 -24.40 2.37
CA TYR A 94 -4.79 -23.02 2.83
C TYR A 94 -4.95 -21.98 1.73
N TYR A 95 -4.45 -22.24 0.54
CA TYR A 95 -4.28 -21.18 -0.46
C TYR A 95 -5.02 -21.41 -1.78
N ASP A 96 -5.49 -22.62 -2.05
CA ASP A 96 -6.26 -22.93 -3.27
C ASP A 96 -7.73 -22.51 -3.09
N ARG A 97 -7.94 -21.21 -2.96
CA ARG A 97 -9.24 -20.58 -2.66
C ARG A 97 -9.43 -19.31 -3.48
N PRO A 98 -10.68 -18.89 -3.74
CA PRO A 98 -10.95 -17.60 -4.34
C PRO A 98 -10.65 -16.46 -3.34
N GLY A 99 -9.73 -15.60 -3.69
CA GLY A 99 -9.32 -14.46 -2.87
C GLY A 99 -8.15 -14.73 -1.93
N ILE A 100 -7.52 -13.67 -1.47
CA ILE A 100 -6.31 -13.71 -0.62
C ILE A 100 -6.70 -13.84 0.85
N TYR A 101 -7.59 -12.98 1.34
CA TYR A 101 -7.97 -12.86 2.75
C TYR A 101 -9.36 -13.41 3.07
N GLY A 102 -10.21 -13.51 2.07
CA GLY A 102 -11.61 -13.91 2.16
C GLY A 102 -12.32 -13.66 0.84
N TYR A 103 -13.62 -13.93 0.80
CA TYR A 103 -14.46 -13.66 -0.38
C TYR A 103 -15.36 -12.43 -0.15
N HIS A 104 -16.22 -12.46 0.86
CA HIS A 104 -17.01 -11.32 1.34
C HIS A 104 -16.56 -10.88 2.72
N GLU A 105 -16.20 -11.87 3.54
CA GLU A 105 -15.61 -11.73 4.87
C GLU A 105 -14.26 -12.46 4.89
N GLY A 106 -13.47 -12.25 5.95
CA GLY A 106 -12.21 -12.98 6.14
C GLY A 106 -12.45 -14.48 6.32
N PHE A 107 -11.55 -15.32 5.83
CA PHE A 107 -11.62 -16.75 6.10
C PHE A 107 -11.43 -17.02 7.61
N GLU A 108 -12.24 -17.92 8.17
CA GLU A 108 -12.22 -18.24 9.60
C GLU A 108 -10.89 -18.85 10.08
N ASP A 109 -10.13 -19.46 9.17
CA ASP A 109 -8.84 -20.09 9.42
C ASP A 109 -7.63 -19.22 9.01
N ASN A 110 -7.80 -17.91 8.89
CA ASN A 110 -6.70 -17.00 8.56
C ASN A 110 -5.56 -17.04 9.59
N ASP A 111 -5.85 -17.37 10.86
CA ASP A 111 -4.85 -17.64 11.88
C ASP A 111 -3.91 -18.78 11.44
N ARG A 112 -4.48 -19.93 11.06
CA ARG A 112 -3.75 -21.11 10.62
C ARG A 112 -2.97 -20.84 9.33
N ARG A 113 -3.60 -20.18 8.36
CA ARG A 113 -3.01 -19.87 7.06
C ARG A 113 -1.75 -18.99 7.18
N PHE A 114 -1.82 -17.92 7.95
CA PHE A 114 -0.72 -16.95 8.05
C PHE A 114 0.34 -17.33 9.08
N ILE A 115 -0.01 -18.07 10.12
CA ILE A 115 1.00 -18.68 11.01
C ILE A 115 1.76 -19.76 10.25
N PHE A 116 1.08 -20.58 9.42
CA PHE A 116 1.74 -21.55 8.54
C PHE A 116 2.73 -20.87 7.59
N LEU A 117 2.31 -19.79 6.90
CA LEU A 117 3.20 -18.98 6.07
C LEU A 117 4.44 -18.55 6.86
N SER A 118 4.24 -17.96 8.03
CA SER A 118 5.32 -17.40 8.84
C SER A 118 6.34 -18.47 9.31
N ARG A 119 5.90 -19.69 9.54
CA ARG A 119 6.80 -20.81 9.87
C ARG A 119 7.50 -21.39 8.65
N ALA A 120 6.75 -21.60 7.55
CA ALA A 120 7.27 -22.20 6.34
C ALA A 120 8.41 -21.37 5.71
N ILE A 121 8.40 -20.06 5.86
CA ILE A 121 9.43 -19.15 5.34
C ILE A 121 10.84 -19.55 5.80
N PHE A 122 10.99 -19.95 7.08
CA PHE A 122 12.29 -20.36 7.62
C PHE A 122 12.75 -21.71 7.07
N GLU A 123 11.83 -22.63 6.91
CA GLU A 123 12.15 -23.96 6.38
C GLU A 123 12.48 -23.90 4.88
N VAL A 124 11.81 -23.03 4.13
CA VAL A 124 12.17 -22.75 2.73
C VAL A 124 13.55 -22.12 2.64
N ALA A 125 13.85 -21.10 3.47
CA ALA A 125 15.18 -20.48 3.47
C ALA A 125 16.30 -21.50 3.76
N ARG A 126 16.04 -22.44 4.66
CA ARG A 126 16.96 -23.55 4.99
C ARG A 126 17.11 -24.53 3.82
N ALA A 127 16.01 -24.93 3.20
CA ALA A 127 16.03 -25.82 2.05
C ALA A 127 16.77 -25.24 0.82
N LEU A 128 16.76 -23.91 0.70
CA LEU A 128 17.48 -23.16 -0.33
C LEU A 128 18.96 -22.90 0.02
N ASP A 129 19.41 -23.23 1.22
CA ASP A 129 20.69 -22.78 1.82
C ASP A 129 20.85 -21.23 1.74
N PHE A 130 19.74 -20.50 1.76
CA PHE A 130 19.72 -19.04 1.75
C PHE A 130 19.76 -18.53 3.17
N ARG A 131 20.93 -18.15 3.66
CA ARG A 131 21.14 -17.58 5.00
C ARG A 131 20.84 -16.08 4.97
N PRO A 132 19.67 -15.65 5.45
CA PRO A 132 19.31 -14.24 5.39
C PRO A 132 20.07 -13.41 6.42
N ASP A 133 20.58 -12.27 6.00
CA ASP A 133 21.02 -11.21 6.90
C ASP A 133 19.81 -10.54 7.58
N VAL A 134 18.72 -10.43 6.83
CA VAL A 134 17.47 -9.81 7.27
C VAL A 134 16.26 -10.63 6.80
N VAL A 135 15.32 -10.88 7.71
CA VAL A 135 13.94 -11.26 7.39
C VAL A 135 13.08 -10.00 7.47
N HIS A 136 12.56 -9.57 6.33
CA HIS A 136 11.68 -8.43 6.21
C HIS A 136 10.22 -8.91 6.10
N ALA A 137 9.47 -8.77 7.19
CA ALA A 137 8.08 -9.21 7.31
C ALA A 137 7.11 -8.04 7.19
N HIS A 138 5.94 -8.28 6.60
CA HIS A 138 4.95 -7.27 6.26
C HIS A 138 3.58 -7.56 6.85
N ASP A 139 3.04 -6.62 7.62
CA ASP A 139 1.72 -6.67 8.25
C ASP A 139 1.48 -7.93 9.10
N TYR A 140 0.29 -8.09 9.65
CA TYR A 140 -0.05 -9.18 10.57
C TYR A 140 0.14 -10.59 9.98
N HIS A 141 0.13 -10.71 8.66
CA HIS A 141 0.24 -11.98 7.95
C HIS A 141 1.59 -12.67 8.17
N THR A 142 2.64 -11.89 8.32
CA THR A 142 4.00 -12.40 8.54
C THR A 142 4.63 -11.85 9.82
N ALA A 143 3.88 -11.09 10.62
CA ALA A 143 4.31 -10.62 11.93
C ALA A 143 4.80 -11.75 12.85
N PRO A 144 4.20 -12.97 12.84
CA PRO A 144 4.70 -14.10 13.63
C PRO A 144 6.15 -14.52 13.35
N CYS A 145 6.73 -14.14 12.20
CA CYS A 145 8.16 -14.35 11.92
C CYS A 145 9.06 -13.69 12.99
N MET A 146 8.65 -12.57 13.55
CA MET A 146 9.47 -11.82 14.51
C MET A 146 9.64 -12.57 15.85
N PRO A 147 8.56 -12.99 16.56
CA PRO A 147 8.73 -13.83 17.74
C PRO A 147 9.38 -15.17 17.41
N MET A 148 9.13 -15.79 16.25
CA MET A 148 9.77 -17.05 15.87
C MET A 148 11.29 -16.91 15.77
N LEU A 149 11.83 -15.83 15.19
CA LEU A 149 13.26 -15.53 15.17
C LEU A 149 13.87 -15.46 16.57
N LYS A 150 13.13 -14.96 17.56
CA LYS A 150 13.62 -14.79 18.93
C LYS A 150 13.41 -16.04 19.78
N VAL A 151 12.36 -16.83 19.57
CA VAL A 151 12.01 -17.99 20.39
C VAL A 151 12.59 -19.29 19.81
N HIS A 152 12.40 -19.55 18.51
CA HIS A 152 12.81 -20.82 17.90
C HIS A 152 14.21 -20.80 17.31
N TYR A 153 14.61 -19.65 16.71
CA TYR A 153 15.83 -19.55 15.92
C TYR A 153 16.94 -18.73 16.58
N HIS A 154 16.75 -18.34 17.87
CA HIS A 154 17.76 -17.55 18.60
C HIS A 154 19.12 -18.23 18.68
N ASN A 155 19.15 -19.54 18.95
CA ASN A 155 20.39 -20.34 19.05
C ASN A 155 20.67 -21.20 17.81
N ASP A 156 19.86 -21.06 16.77
CA ASP A 156 20.02 -21.81 15.54
C ASP A 156 21.21 -21.28 14.73
N GLU A 157 22.15 -22.14 14.37
CA GLU A 157 23.37 -21.75 13.63
C GLU A 157 23.08 -21.09 12.27
N PHE A 158 21.94 -21.40 11.66
CA PHE A 158 21.54 -20.86 10.38
C PHE A 158 20.97 -19.43 10.50
N PHE A 159 20.17 -19.15 11.55
CA PHE A 159 19.44 -17.89 11.71
C PHE A 159 19.91 -17.01 12.88
N ARG A 160 20.83 -17.43 13.72
CA ARG A 160 21.22 -16.71 14.94
C ARG A 160 21.66 -15.25 14.69
N HIS A 161 22.17 -14.96 13.50
CA HIS A 161 22.63 -13.62 13.10
C HIS A 161 21.61 -12.86 12.22
N THR A 162 20.48 -13.48 11.92
CA THR A 162 19.43 -12.88 11.10
C THR A 162 18.68 -11.83 11.90
N ALA A 163 18.62 -10.60 11.38
CA ALA A 163 17.83 -9.53 11.97
C ALA A 163 16.38 -9.59 11.47
N GLY A 164 15.44 -9.26 12.35
CA GLY A 164 14.02 -9.15 12.01
C GLY A 164 13.59 -7.70 11.81
N VAL A 165 13.13 -7.34 10.63
CA VAL A 165 12.51 -6.04 10.35
C VAL A 165 11.04 -6.24 10.03
N PHE A 166 10.18 -5.51 10.73
CA PHE A 166 8.74 -5.62 10.61
C PHE A 166 8.13 -4.32 10.06
N THR A 167 7.42 -4.40 8.93
CA THR A 167 6.76 -3.25 8.30
C THR A 167 5.26 -3.28 8.54
N ILE A 168 4.73 -2.20 9.09
CA ILE A 168 3.30 -1.95 9.29
C ILE A 168 2.80 -1.10 8.12
N HIS A 169 1.96 -1.67 7.25
CA HIS A 169 1.29 -0.93 6.19
C HIS A 169 -0.04 -0.34 6.65
N ASN A 170 -0.78 -1.06 7.52
CA ASN A 170 -2.05 -0.57 8.03
C ASN A 170 -2.39 -1.16 9.41
N MET A 171 -2.47 -0.31 10.43
CA MET A 171 -2.85 -0.70 11.80
C MET A 171 -4.27 -1.23 11.95
N ALA A 172 -5.15 -1.00 10.98
CA ALA A 172 -6.54 -1.46 11.06
C ALA A 172 -6.69 -2.98 10.99
N TYR A 173 -5.66 -3.69 10.54
CA TYR A 173 -5.67 -5.16 10.39
C TYR A 173 -4.54 -5.75 11.24
N GLN A 174 -4.90 -6.38 12.39
CA GLN A 174 -3.92 -6.76 13.40
C GLN A 174 -3.69 -8.27 13.54
N GLY A 175 -4.51 -9.12 12.91
CA GLY A 175 -4.42 -10.57 13.09
C GLY A 175 -4.79 -10.95 14.51
N MET A 176 -6.06 -10.71 14.88
CA MET A 176 -6.66 -11.05 16.16
C MET A 176 -7.13 -12.49 16.11
N TYR A 177 -6.49 -13.38 16.87
CA TYR A 177 -6.68 -14.82 16.77
C TYR A 177 -7.04 -15.44 18.13
N ASP A 178 -7.67 -16.61 18.10
CA ASP A 178 -7.85 -17.43 19.32
C ASP A 178 -6.49 -17.72 19.95
N PRO A 179 -6.29 -17.41 21.24
CA PRO A 179 -4.98 -17.48 21.86
C PRO A 179 -4.44 -18.92 21.95
N GLN A 180 -5.29 -19.90 22.25
CA GLN A 180 -4.86 -21.28 22.39
C GLN A 180 -4.36 -21.82 21.04
N ARG A 181 -5.15 -21.61 19.98
CA ARG A 181 -4.79 -22.03 18.62
C ARG A 181 -3.54 -21.31 18.12
N ALA A 182 -3.47 -20.00 18.29
CA ALA A 182 -2.33 -19.23 17.79
C ALA A 182 -1.02 -19.59 18.49
N MET A 183 -1.02 -19.73 19.82
CA MET A 183 0.16 -20.16 20.57
C MET A 183 0.59 -21.57 20.17
N GLU A 184 -0.37 -22.50 20.02
CA GLU A 184 -0.09 -23.87 19.58
C GLU A 184 0.51 -23.88 18.16
N PHE A 185 -0.13 -23.20 17.18
CA PHE A 185 0.34 -23.17 15.79
C PHE A 185 1.71 -22.53 15.65
N CYS A 186 1.97 -21.47 16.42
CA CYS A 186 3.28 -20.86 16.50
C CYS A 186 4.32 -21.75 17.19
N GLY A 187 3.91 -22.77 17.97
CA GLY A 187 4.79 -23.59 18.80
C GLY A 187 5.35 -22.81 20.00
N PHE A 188 4.62 -21.82 20.49
CA PHE A 188 5.01 -21.07 21.69
C PHE A 188 4.45 -21.71 22.94
N PRO A 189 5.16 -21.66 24.10
CA PRO A 189 4.63 -22.17 25.35
C PRO A 189 3.32 -21.45 25.72
N ALA A 190 2.28 -22.22 26.08
CA ALA A 190 1.00 -21.63 26.48
C ALA A 190 1.13 -20.72 27.72
N SER A 191 2.13 -20.98 28.57
CA SER A 191 2.45 -20.16 29.77
C SER A 191 2.91 -18.73 29.42
N GLU A 192 3.36 -18.48 28.20
CA GLU A 192 3.77 -17.16 27.74
C GLU A 192 2.57 -16.26 27.33
N PHE A 193 1.36 -16.85 27.24
CA PHE A 193 0.15 -16.09 27.01
C PHE A 193 -0.55 -15.77 28.34
N TYR A 194 -0.44 -14.53 28.77
CA TYR A 194 -1.09 -13.99 29.97
C TYR A 194 -1.43 -12.51 29.75
N THR A 195 -2.33 -11.98 30.58
CA THR A 195 -2.74 -10.56 30.46
C THR A 195 -1.55 -9.62 30.55
N GLY A 196 -1.34 -8.81 29.51
CA GLY A 196 -0.21 -7.90 29.39
C GLY A 196 1.05 -8.53 28.76
N SER A 197 1.03 -9.80 28.36
CA SER A 197 2.14 -10.42 27.62
C SER A 197 2.31 -9.77 26.24
N TRP A 198 3.43 -10.05 25.59
CA TRP A 198 3.76 -9.48 24.28
C TRP A 198 2.87 -10.03 23.14
N TYR A 199 2.13 -11.09 23.40
CA TYR A 199 1.21 -11.72 22.46
C TYR A 199 -0.25 -11.29 22.66
N GLU A 200 -0.59 -10.77 23.83
CA GLU A 200 -1.97 -10.58 24.28
C GLU A 200 -2.45 -9.12 24.08
N GLN A 201 -3.64 -8.97 23.55
CA GLN A 201 -4.39 -7.71 23.50
C GLN A 201 -5.86 -8.01 23.81
N ASP A 202 -6.38 -7.46 24.91
CA ASP A 202 -7.78 -7.63 25.32
C ASP A 202 -8.24 -9.10 25.42
N GLY A 203 -7.36 -10.00 25.91
CA GLY A 203 -7.62 -11.43 26.02
C GLY A 203 -7.47 -12.24 24.75
N ILE A 204 -7.03 -11.63 23.65
CA ILE A 204 -6.90 -12.24 22.32
C ILE A 204 -5.42 -12.22 21.90
N PHE A 205 -4.98 -13.23 21.14
CA PHE A 205 -3.66 -13.20 20.50
C PHE A 205 -3.65 -12.14 19.41
N ASN A 206 -2.70 -11.22 19.48
CA ASN A 206 -2.54 -10.16 18.49
C ASN A 206 -1.21 -10.31 17.75
N ALA A 207 -1.26 -10.76 16.48
CA ALA A 207 -0.08 -11.02 15.68
C ALA A 207 0.73 -9.72 15.43
N MET A 208 0.05 -8.60 15.15
CA MET A 208 0.69 -7.29 14.95
C MET A 208 1.45 -6.85 16.19
N LYS A 209 0.85 -6.98 17.39
CA LYS A 209 1.51 -6.66 18.67
C LYS A 209 2.78 -7.48 18.87
N ALA A 210 2.70 -8.79 18.61
CA ALA A 210 3.87 -9.65 18.68
C ALA A 210 4.95 -9.23 17.67
N GLY A 211 4.59 -8.95 16.44
CA GLY A 211 5.51 -8.41 15.44
C GLY A 211 6.21 -7.15 15.91
N ILE A 212 5.45 -6.18 16.46
CA ILE A 212 5.98 -4.92 16.99
C ILE A 212 6.98 -5.17 18.13
N LEU A 213 6.67 -6.01 19.08
CA LEU A 213 7.47 -6.16 20.30
C LEU A 213 8.70 -7.05 20.11
N PHE A 214 8.68 -7.98 19.16
CA PHE A 214 9.80 -8.90 18.91
C PHE A 214 10.75 -8.49 17.78
N ALA A 215 10.37 -7.60 16.86
CA ALA A 215 11.24 -7.15 15.78
C ALA A 215 12.50 -6.44 16.29
N ASP A 216 13.61 -6.51 15.58
CA ASP A 216 14.80 -5.70 15.87
C ASP A 216 14.57 -4.23 15.48
N LYS A 217 13.93 -3.98 14.34
CA LYS A 217 13.41 -2.67 13.95
C LYS A 217 12.01 -2.79 13.37
N ILE A 218 11.24 -1.73 13.54
CA ILE A 218 9.88 -1.62 13.00
C ILE A 218 9.87 -0.46 12.03
N THR A 219 9.25 -0.67 10.89
CA THR A 219 8.96 0.42 9.97
C THR A 219 7.46 0.60 9.79
N THR A 220 7.08 1.80 9.44
CA THR A 220 5.77 2.09 8.87
C THR A 220 5.90 3.03 7.69
N VAL A 221 4.86 3.16 6.91
CA VAL A 221 4.91 3.65 5.53
C VAL A 221 4.94 5.17 5.37
N SER A 222 5.04 5.93 6.46
CA SER A 222 5.34 7.37 6.43
C SER A 222 5.81 7.90 7.79
N PRO A 223 6.63 8.98 7.82
CA PRO A 223 7.04 9.64 9.07
C PRO A 223 5.87 10.19 9.89
N THR A 224 4.90 10.86 9.24
CA THR A 224 3.71 11.37 9.91
C THR A 224 2.86 10.23 10.48
N TYR A 225 2.66 9.15 9.72
CA TYR A 225 1.91 8.00 10.20
C TYR A 225 2.60 7.31 11.38
N ALA A 226 3.93 7.26 11.41
CA ALA A 226 4.68 6.74 12.56
C ALA A 226 4.41 7.55 13.85
N GLN A 227 4.12 8.85 13.76
CA GLN A 227 3.70 9.66 14.90
C GLN A 227 2.22 9.43 15.22
N GLU A 228 1.35 9.41 14.20
CA GLU A 228 -0.09 9.20 14.38
C GLU A 228 -0.38 7.90 15.11
N ILE A 229 0.19 6.75 14.68
CA ILE A 229 -0.05 5.45 15.33
C ILE A 229 0.48 5.36 16.75
N ARG A 230 1.47 6.18 17.13
CA ARG A 230 1.98 6.27 18.51
C ARG A 230 1.06 7.05 19.43
N TRP A 231 0.49 8.16 18.95
CA TRP A 231 -0.06 9.19 19.82
C TRP A 231 -1.56 9.47 19.63
N THR A 232 -2.16 8.88 18.61
CA THR A 232 -3.57 9.13 18.27
C THR A 232 -4.36 7.81 18.24
N PRO A 233 -5.69 7.84 18.12
CA PRO A 233 -6.52 6.64 17.94
C PRO A 233 -6.14 5.77 16.73
N GLU A 234 -5.36 6.30 15.79
CA GLU A 234 -4.89 5.55 14.60
C GLU A 234 -3.96 4.39 14.97
N GLY A 235 -3.43 4.34 16.20
CA GLY A 235 -2.70 3.18 16.74
C GLY A 235 -3.58 2.00 17.11
N MET A 236 -4.91 2.13 17.00
CA MET A 236 -5.90 1.05 17.12
C MET A 236 -5.71 0.16 18.36
N GLY A 237 -5.41 0.77 19.51
CA GLY A 237 -5.18 0.06 20.80
C GLY A 237 -3.73 -0.37 21.06
N LEU A 238 -2.83 -0.27 20.06
CA LEU A 238 -1.42 -0.66 20.19
C LEU A 238 -0.46 0.51 20.46
N GLN A 239 -0.97 1.70 20.80
CA GLN A 239 -0.16 2.90 21.08
C GLN A 239 0.92 2.61 22.13
N GLY A 240 0.57 1.92 23.22
CA GLY A 240 1.52 1.57 24.29
C GLY A 240 2.68 0.68 23.80
N ALA A 241 2.38 -0.33 22.99
CA ALA A 241 3.40 -1.17 22.37
C ALA A 241 4.31 -0.37 21.44
N LEU A 242 3.74 0.51 20.58
CA LEU A 242 4.49 1.36 19.66
C LEU A 242 5.36 2.41 20.39
N GLN A 243 4.84 3.00 21.49
CA GLN A 243 5.58 3.96 22.30
C GLN A 243 6.78 3.28 23.01
N SER A 244 6.61 2.04 23.50
CA SER A 244 7.68 1.30 24.15
C SER A 244 8.88 1.02 23.24
N ARG A 245 8.67 1.04 21.91
CA ARG A 245 9.72 0.80 20.92
C ARG A 245 10.52 2.05 20.58
N GLY A 246 10.08 3.23 21.01
CA GLY A 246 10.85 4.46 20.92
C GLY A 246 11.43 4.73 19.53
N ALA A 247 12.75 4.80 19.42
CA ALA A 247 13.48 5.07 18.17
C ALA A 247 13.51 3.87 17.20
N ASP A 248 13.10 2.68 17.64
CA ASP A 248 13.05 1.50 16.77
C ASP A 248 11.88 1.52 15.78
N LEU A 249 10.86 2.35 16.02
CA LEU A 249 9.79 2.59 15.05
C LEU A 249 10.17 3.75 14.12
N ILE A 250 10.33 3.46 12.84
CA ILE A 250 10.84 4.38 11.83
C ILE A 250 9.78 4.55 10.73
N GLY A 251 9.42 5.78 10.42
CA GLY A 251 8.60 6.09 9.24
C GLY A 251 9.48 6.08 7.99
N VAL A 252 9.19 5.18 7.06
CA VAL A 252 9.84 5.11 5.74
C VAL A 252 8.77 5.34 4.69
N LEU A 253 8.84 6.48 4.01
CA LEU A 253 7.86 6.82 2.98
C LEU A 253 7.93 5.83 1.82
N ASN A 254 6.79 5.33 1.38
CA ASN A 254 6.72 4.51 0.18
C ASN A 254 7.11 5.31 -1.05
N GLY A 255 7.64 4.63 -2.05
CA GLY A 255 7.92 5.19 -3.36
C GLY A 255 7.07 4.55 -4.45
N ILE A 256 7.17 5.09 -5.64
CA ILE A 256 6.50 4.56 -6.83
C ILE A 256 7.51 4.02 -7.84
N ASP A 257 7.09 2.99 -8.58
CA ASP A 257 7.84 2.48 -9.73
C ASP A 257 7.64 3.43 -10.93
N ALA A 258 8.69 4.19 -11.23
CA ALA A 258 8.69 5.11 -12.37
C ALA A 258 8.68 4.41 -13.74
N GLY A 259 8.94 3.10 -13.79
CA GLY A 259 8.78 2.29 -15.00
C GLY A 259 7.30 2.10 -15.36
N THR A 260 6.45 1.96 -14.35
CA THR A 260 5.00 1.76 -14.51
C THR A 260 4.23 3.10 -14.48
N TRP A 261 4.58 4.00 -13.55
CA TRP A 261 3.87 5.26 -13.32
C TRP A 261 4.68 6.46 -13.80
N SER A 262 4.77 6.62 -15.12
CA SER A 262 5.48 7.75 -15.76
C SER A 262 4.76 8.22 -17.02
N PRO A 263 4.38 9.49 -17.13
CA PRO A 263 3.69 10.00 -18.33
C PRO A 263 4.56 9.98 -19.60
N LEU A 264 5.87 9.69 -19.48
CA LEU A 264 6.77 9.53 -20.64
C LEU A 264 6.65 8.17 -21.33
N HIS A 265 6.32 7.12 -20.57
CA HIS A 265 6.39 5.73 -21.02
C HIS A 265 5.10 4.95 -20.83
N ASP A 266 4.05 5.59 -20.35
CA ASP A 266 2.76 4.98 -20.05
C ASP A 266 2.01 4.61 -21.35
N GLU A 267 1.79 3.33 -21.56
CA GLU A 267 1.07 2.80 -22.74
C GLU A 267 -0.46 3.01 -22.68
N HIS A 268 -1.00 3.36 -21.52
CA HIS A 268 -2.44 3.54 -21.28
C HIS A 268 -2.92 4.97 -21.55
N ILE A 269 -2.01 5.91 -21.83
CA ILE A 269 -2.38 7.30 -22.09
C ILE A 269 -2.34 7.66 -23.57
N ALA A 270 -3.11 8.66 -23.97
CA ALA A 270 -3.26 9.00 -25.38
C ALA A 270 -1.98 9.56 -26.01
N VAL A 271 -1.21 10.35 -25.27
CA VAL A 271 0.07 10.91 -25.71
C VAL A 271 1.05 11.02 -24.55
N PRO A 272 2.32 10.65 -24.72
CA PRO A 272 3.34 10.86 -23.70
C PRO A 272 3.69 12.34 -23.53
N TYR A 273 4.06 12.71 -22.28
CA TYR A 273 4.46 14.08 -21.96
C TYR A 273 5.39 14.13 -20.73
N ASP A 274 5.96 15.31 -20.50
CA ASP A 274 6.81 15.63 -19.36
C ASP A 274 6.54 17.08 -18.87
N ALA A 275 7.30 17.54 -17.87
CA ALA A 275 7.17 18.88 -17.31
C ALA A 275 7.42 20.02 -18.32
N SER A 276 8.16 19.75 -19.41
CA SER A 276 8.41 20.73 -20.49
C SER A 276 7.27 20.78 -21.51
N SER A 277 6.48 19.73 -21.60
CA SER A 277 5.42 19.53 -22.60
C SER A 277 4.02 19.39 -21.98
N LEU A 278 3.77 20.01 -20.83
CA LEU A 278 2.51 19.93 -20.05
C LEU A 278 1.24 20.26 -20.85
N LYS A 279 1.33 21.02 -21.95
CA LYS A 279 0.19 21.26 -22.85
C LYS A 279 -0.36 19.99 -23.49
N LYS A 280 0.46 18.93 -23.61
CA LYS A 280 -0.01 17.63 -24.11
C LYS A 280 -0.99 16.95 -23.16
N LYS A 281 -1.00 17.33 -21.88
CA LYS A 281 -1.96 16.84 -20.89
C LYS A 281 -3.41 17.18 -21.31
N ASP A 282 -3.63 18.25 -22.05
CA ASP A 282 -4.97 18.61 -22.59
C ASP A 282 -5.49 17.56 -23.57
N ILE A 283 -4.58 16.87 -24.29
CA ILE A 283 -4.95 15.76 -25.19
C ILE A 283 -5.41 14.57 -24.36
N ASN A 284 -4.66 14.25 -23.29
CA ASN A 284 -5.03 13.18 -22.36
C ASN A 284 -6.35 13.48 -21.62
N LYS A 285 -6.60 14.74 -21.25
CA LYS A 285 -7.87 15.19 -20.68
C LYS A 285 -9.04 14.92 -21.63
N LYS A 286 -8.90 15.25 -22.91
CA LYS A 286 -9.93 14.98 -23.93
C LYS A 286 -10.13 13.48 -24.13
N ALA A 287 -9.06 12.68 -24.11
CA ALA A 287 -9.14 11.24 -24.24
C ALA A 287 -9.88 10.63 -23.03
N LEU A 288 -9.56 11.04 -21.81
CA LEU A 288 -10.28 10.62 -20.61
C LEU A 288 -11.78 10.96 -20.70
N LEU A 289 -12.11 12.21 -21.03
CA LEU A 289 -13.51 12.65 -21.11
C LEU A 289 -14.31 11.86 -22.16
N LYS A 290 -13.68 11.53 -23.29
CA LYS A 290 -14.27 10.67 -24.31
C LYS A 290 -14.48 9.26 -23.80
N GLU A 291 -13.48 8.67 -23.15
CA GLU A 291 -13.53 7.32 -22.60
C GLU A 291 -14.68 7.15 -21.59
N VAL A 292 -14.84 8.13 -20.71
CA VAL A 292 -15.93 8.11 -19.73
C VAL A 292 -17.28 8.59 -20.28
N GLY A 293 -17.39 8.82 -21.58
CA GLY A 293 -18.66 9.08 -22.27
C GLY A 293 -19.19 10.52 -22.12
N ILE A 294 -18.31 11.53 -21.92
CA ILE A 294 -18.70 12.94 -22.01
C ILE A 294 -18.89 13.33 -23.47
N SER A 295 -19.97 14.01 -23.79
CA SER A 295 -20.31 14.38 -25.17
C SER A 295 -19.32 15.39 -25.76
N ALA A 296 -19.14 15.35 -27.09
CA ALA A 296 -18.23 16.26 -27.79
C ALA A 296 -18.63 17.74 -27.65
N SER A 297 -19.92 18.04 -27.46
CA SER A 297 -20.41 19.40 -27.18
C SER A 297 -19.98 19.88 -25.80
N GLU A 298 -20.10 19.01 -24.78
CA GLU A 298 -19.69 19.32 -23.43
C GLU A 298 -18.17 19.42 -23.26
N MET A 299 -17.39 18.63 -24.01
CA MET A 299 -15.92 18.75 -24.01
C MET A 299 -15.40 20.10 -24.49
N LYS A 300 -16.20 20.91 -25.24
CA LYS A 300 -15.82 22.27 -25.64
C LYS A 300 -15.82 23.26 -24.46
N ARG A 301 -16.49 22.92 -23.37
CA ARG A 301 -16.49 23.74 -22.15
C ARG A 301 -15.21 23.46 -21.38
N ASP A 302 -14.38 24.48 -21.19
CA ASP A 302 -13.11 24.38 -20.46
C ASP A 302 -13.36 24.33 -18.93
N LEU A 303 -13.83 23.17 -18.47
CA LEU A 303 -13.99 22.89 -17.05
C LEU A 303 -12.82 22.06 -16.54
N PRO A 304 -12.31 22.33 -15.33
CA PRO A 304 -11.32 21.44 -14.73
C PRO A 304 -11.91 20.05 -14.48
N VAL A 305 -11.05 19.04 -14.49
CA VAL A 305 -11.41 17.65 -14.17
C VAL A 305 -10.78 17.28 -12.85
N VAL A 306 -11.61 16.82 -11.92
CA VAL A 306 -11.21 16.26 -10.62
C VAL A 306 -11.31 14.73 -10.71
N GLY A 307 -10.18 14.05 -10.59
CA GLY A 307 -10.10 12.59 -10.61
C GLY A 307 -10.03 12.00 -9.20
N MET A 308 -10.56 10.78 -9.03
CA MET A 308 -10.45 10.01 -7.79
C MET A 308 -10.45 8.52 -8.13
N VAL A 309 -9.42 7.80 -7.75
CA VAL A 309 -9.33 6.32 -7.89
C VAL A 309 -9.12 5.74 -6.50
N THR A 310 -10.12 5.04 -5.96
CA THR A 310 -10.05 4.58 -4.57
C THR A 310 -11.12 3.55 -4.22
N ARG A 311 -10.93 2.84 -3.10
CA ARG A 311 -12.04 2.10 -2.48
C ARG A 311 -13.07 3.08 -1.94
N LEU A 312 -14.35 2.81 -2.19
CA LEU A 312 -15.46 3.66 -1.75
C LEU A 312 -15.85 3.32 -0.31
N THR A 313 -15.08 3.83 0.65
CA THR A 313 -15.25 3.57 2.09
C THR A 313 -15.22 4.88 2.88
N GLU A 314 -15.66 4.80 4.15
CA GLU A 314 -15.55 5.94 5.08
C GLU A 314 -14.09 6.39 5.25
N GLN A 315 -13.14 5.46 5.29
CA GLN A 315 -11.71 5.77 5.35
C GLN A 315 -11.27 6.74 4.25
N LYS A 316 -11.79 6.58 3.05
CA LYS A 316 -11.40 7.38 1.87
C LYS A 316 -12.17 8.70 1.73
N GLY A 317 -12.99 9.04 2.72
CA GLY A 317 -13.63 10.34 2.83
C GLY A 317 -14.80 10.57 1.90
N VAL A 318 -15.45 9.50 1.42
CA VAL A 318 -16.62 9.62 0.53
C VAL A 318 -17.77 10.38 1.22
N SER A 319 -17.90 10.25 2.54
CA SER A 319 -18.92 10.96 3.33
C SER A 319 -18.77 12.48 3.27
N ILE A 320 -17.56 13.02 3.47
CA ILE A 320 -17.33 14.48 3.40
C ILE A 320 -17.34 15.00 1.97
N LEU A 321 -16.98 14.15 0.97
CA LEU A 321 -17.16 14.48 -0.44
C LEU A 321 -18.64 14.65 -0.75
N ALA A 322 -19.48 13.70 -0.36
CA ALA A 322 -20.91 13.74 -0.56
C ALA A 322 -21.57 15.00 0.05
N ALA A 323 -21.06 15.48 1.19
CA ALA A 323 -21.58 16.65 1.88
C ALA A 323 -21.39 17.97 1.12
N CYS A 324 -20.44 18.05 0.16
CA CYS A 324 -20.13 19.33 -0.51
C CYS A 324 -20.18 19.28 -2.04
N ILE A 325 -20.03 18.08 -2.66
CA ILE A 325 -19.75 17.97 -4.09
C ILE A 325 -20.88 18.45 -4.99
N GLU A 326 -22.13 18.24 -4.58
CA GLU A 326 -23.29 18.57 -5.40
C GLU A 326 -23.37 20.06 -5.75
N SER A 327 -22.99 20.94 -4.82
CA SER A 327 -23.00 22.38 -5.05
C SER A 327 -22.02 22.80 -6.17
N PHE A 328 -20.94 22.06 -6.36
CA PHE A 328 -19.97 22.35 -7.42
C PHE A 328 -20.44 21.86 -8.79
N VAL A 329 -20.93 20.62 -8.85
CA VAL A 329 -21.33 20.02 -10.14
C VAL A 329 -22.63 20.66 -10.68
N ALA A 330 -23.57 21.02 -9.79
CA ALA A 330 -24.79 21.73 -10.16
C ALA A 330 -24.54 23.16 -10.69
N ASN A 331 -23.42 23.76 -10.35
CA ASN A 331 -23.02 25.12 -10.79
C ASN A 331 -21.89 25.10 -11.85
N ASP A 332 -21.72 24.00 -12.56
CA ASP A 332 -20.73 23.90 -13.66
C ASP A 332 -19.29 24.28 -13.26
N ARG A 333 -18.88 23.95 -12.03
CA ARG A 333 -17.57 24.40 -11.54
C ARG A 333 -16.43 23.50 -12.00
N PHE A 334 -16.67 22.19 -12.13
CA PHE A 334 -15.75 21.19 -12.63
C PHE A 334 -16.46 19.88 -13.02
N ARG A 335 -15.72 18.95 -13.60
CA ARG A 335 -16.15 17.55 -13.79
C ARG A 335 -15.49 16.64 -12.80
N LEU A 336 -16.23 15.66 -12.28
CA LEU A 336 -15.76 14.65 -11.35
C LEU A 336 -15.73 13.29 -12.02
N VAL A 337 -14.56 12.65 -12.04
CA VAL A 337 -14.38 11.30 -12.57
C VAL A 337 -13.88 10.39 -11.45
N ILE A 338 -14.70 9.43 -11.06
CA ILE A 338 -14.40 8.48 -9.97
C ILE A 338 -14.28 7.07 -10.53
N LEU A 339 -13.25 6.34 -10.11
CA LEU A 339 -13.10 4.91 -10.34
C LEU A 339 -12.92 4.21 -9.00
N GLY A 340 -13.79 3.26 -8.71
CA GLY A 340 -13.67 2.46 -7.49
C GLY A 340 -14.94 1.73 -7.11
N SER A 341 -14.80 0.81 -6.16
CA SER A 341 -15.90 0.06 -5.55
C SER A 341 -15.72 -0.02 -4.03
N GLY A 342 -16.78 -0.38 -3.31
CA GLY A 342 -16.70 -0.48 -1.86
C GLY A 342 -18.05 -0.66 -1.19
N GLU A 343 -18.34 0.16 -0.18
CA GLU A 343 -19.60 0.10 0.56
C GLU A 343 -20.77 0.52 -0.32
N ALA A 344 -21.81 -0.32 -0.40
CA ALA A 344 -22.98 -0.11 -1.27
C ALA A 344 -23.60 1.28 -1.10
N LYS A 345 -23.69 1.79 0.13
CA LYS A 345 -24.24 3.13 0.40
C LYS A 345 -23.50 4.25 -0.35
N TYR A 346 -22.17 4.13 -0.52
CA TYR A 346 -21.36 5.12 -1.24
C TYR A 346 -21.43 4.91 -2.74
N GLU A 347 -21.44 3.68 -3.19
CA GLU A 347 -21.66 3.38 -4.62
C GLU A 347 -23.00 3.94 -5.10
N ASP A 348 -24.09 3.68 -4.37
CA ASP A 348 -25.43 4.13 -4.72
C ASP A 348 -25.54 5.66 -4.69
N LEU A 349 -24.93 6.28 -3.69
CA LEU A 349 -24.87 7.75 -3.60
C LEU A 349 -24.20 8.37 -4.83
N LEU A 350 -23.02 7.86 -5.21
CA LEU A 350 -22.26 8.38 -6.34
C LEU A 350 -22.92 8.06 -7.69
N LYS A 351 -23.50 6.88 -7.86
CA LYS A 351 -24.31 6.51 -9.04
C LYS A 351 -25.52 7.43 -9.19
N ASN A 352 -26.21 7.75 -8.09
CA ASN A 352 -27.34 8.69 -8.10
C ASN A 352 -26.88 10.10 -8.49
N LEU A 353 -25.74 10.57 -7.98
CA LEU A 353 -25.16 11.84 -8.36
C LEU A 353 -24.81 11.87 -9.87
N ALA A 354 -24.20 10.81 -10.40
CA ALA A 354 -23.89 10.67 -11.82
C ALA A 354 -25.15 10.65 -12.70
N TYR A 355 -26.21 10.02 -12.23
CA TYR A 355 -27.51 10.01 -12.92
C TYR A 355 -28.13 11.42 -13.02
N ARG A 356 -28.05 12.21 -11.94
CA ARG A 356 -28.58 13.60 -11.91
C ARG A 356 -27.72 14.59 -12.69
N TYR A 357 -26.41 14.37 -12.73
CA TYR A 357 -25.44 15.28 -13.38
C TYR A 357 -24.56 14.55 -14.40
N PRO A 358 -25.15 13.98 -15.48
CA PRO A 358 -24.44 13.07 -16.38
C PRO A 358 -23.31 13.73 -17.18
N ASP A 359 -23.30 15.04 -17.36
CA ASP A 359 -22.23 15.77 -18.06
C ASP A 359 -21.10 16.24 -17.12
N HIS A 360 -21.27 16.04 -15.80
CA HIS A 360 -20.33 16.50 -14.79
C HIS A 360 -19.78 15.40 -13.91
N VAL A 361 -20.49 14.29 -13.74
CA VAL A 361 -20.08 13.20 -12.87
C VAL A 361 -20.05 11.89 -13.63
N ARG A 362 -18.92 11.21 -13.56
CA ARG A 362 -18.76 9.84 -14.07
C ARG A 362 -18.21 8.94 -12.99
N VAL A 363 -18.82 7.79 -12.83
CA VAL A 363 -18.44 6.78 -11.83
C VAL A 363 -18.25 5.44 -12.52
N GLY A 364 -17.02 4.97 -12.55
CA GLY A 364 -16.67 3.60 -12.93
C GLY A 364 -16.59 2.72 -11.69
N THR A 365 -17.15 1.51 -11.77
CA THR A 365 -17.09 0.52 -10.69
C THR A 365 -16.14 -0.62 -11.04
N GLY A 366 -15.48 -1.19 -10.01
CA GLY A 366 -14.50 -2.25 -10.17
C GLY A 366 -13.09 -1.74 -10.41
N TYR A 367 -12.17 -2.70 -10.61
CA TYR A 367 -10.77 -2.41 -10.94
C TYR A 367 -10.62 -2.26 -12.45
N ASN A 368 -10.04 -1.16 -12.89
CA ASN A 368 -9.71 -0.90 -14.29
C ASN A 368 -8.39 -0.13 -14.34
N GLU A 369 -7.29 -0.86 -14.55
CA GLU A 369 -5.95 -0.30 -14.56
C GLU A 369 -5.74 0.74 -15.67
N PRO A 370 -6.06 0.48 -16.95
CA PRO A 370 -5.96 1.48 -18.01
C PRO A 370 -6.71 2.78 -17.68
N LEU A 371 -7.93 2.68 -17.18
CA LEU A 371 -8.70 3.87 -16.80
C LEU A 371 -8.08 4.61 -15.61
N SER A 372 -7.44 3.91 -14.66
CA SER A 372 -6.74 4.57 -13.57
C SER A 372 -5.57 5.43 -14.06
N HIS A 373 -4.79 4.96 -15.03
CA HIS A 373 -3.73 5.71 -15.70
C HIS A 373 -4.29 6.92 -16.48
N MET A 374 -5.38 6.72 -17.22
CA MET A 374 -6.04 7.81 -17.94
C MET A 374 -6.57 8.88 -16.97
N ILE A 375 -7.09 8.51 -15.78
CA ILE A 375 -7.54 9.47 -14.76
C ILE A 375 -6.34 10.28 -14.25
N GLN A 376 -5.19 9.66 -13.97
CA GLN A 376 -3.98 10.37 -13.56
C GLN A 376 -3.50 11.34 -14.64
N ALA A 377 -3.47 10.91 -15.88
CA ALA A 377 -2.99 11.73 -16.99
C ALA A 377 -3.99 12.81 -17.45
N GLY A 378 -5.29 12.54 -17.36
CA GLY A 378 -6.34 13.39 -17.91
C GLY A 378 -6.99 14.36 -16.91
N SER A 379 -6.82 14.15 -15.60
CA SER A 379 -7.36 15.05 -14.59
C SER A 379 -6.46 16.27 -14.38
N ASP A 380 -7.06 17.38 -13.98
CA ASP A 380 -6.34 18.57 -13.52
C ASP A 380 -6.01 18.46 -12.03
N PHE A 381 -6.96 17.94 -11.25
CA PHE A 381 -6.83 17.72 -9.83
C PHE A 381 -7.06 16.25 -9.49
N TYR A 382 -6.40 15.78 -8.43
CA TYR A 382 -6.60 14.46 -7.87
C TYR A 382 -7.04 14.55 -6.41
N LEU A 383 -8.18 13.95 -6.06
CA LEU A 383 -8.83 14.14 -4.78
C LEU A 383 -8.60 12.98 -3.83
N MET A 384 -8.08 13.26 -2.62
CA MET A 384 -7.91 12.30 -1.54
C MET A 384 -8.33 12.90 -0.18
N PRO A 385 -9.62 12.92 0.12
CA PRO A 385 -10.15 13.50 1.35
C PRO A 385 -10.13 12.50 2.52
N SER A 386 -9.14 11.65 2.60
CA SER A 386 -9.07 10.49 3.48
C SER A 386 -9.18 10.85 4.97
N LYS A 387 -9.93 10.06 5.74
CA LYS A 387 -10.02 10.16 7.19
C LYS A 387 -8.70 9.80 7.86
N PHE A 388 -8.07 8.75 7.39
CA PHE A 388 -6.69 8.37 7.67
C PHE A 388 -6.08 7.73 6.42
N GLU A 389 -4.78 7.95 6.21
CA GLU A 389 -4.06 7.43 5.05
C GLU A 389 -2.62 7.08 5.45
N PRO A 390 -2.30 5.82 5.73
CA PRO A 390 -0.96 5.44 6.18
C PRO A 390 0.15 6.00 5.29
N CYS A 391 0.05 5.79 4.00
CA CYS A 391 0.93 6.39 3.00
C CYS A 391 0.14 7.04 1.86
N GLY A 392 -0.69 6.25 1.19
CA GLY A 392 -1.19 6.56 -0.13
C GLY A 392 -0.09 6.40 -1.20
N LEU A 393 -0.48 5.92 -2.38
CA LEU A 393 0.37 5.87 -3.56
C LEU A 393 -0.18 6.76 -4.67
N THR A 394 -1.50 6.85 -4.75
CA THR A 394 -2.19 7.49 -5.87
C THR A 394 -1.95 9.01 -5.94
N GLN A 395 -1.68 9.69 -4.83
CA GLN A 395 -1.23 11.09 -4.84
C GLN A 395 0.17 11.23 -5.44
N MET A 396 1.05 10.24 -5.20
CA MET A 396 2.39 10.26 -5.81
C MET A 396 2.32 10.00 -7.31
N PHE A 397 1.40 9.13 -7.76
CA PHE A 397 1.09 8.99 -9.18
C PHE A 397 0.59 10.32 -9.75
N ALA A 398 -0.35 10.99 -9.09
CA ALA A 398 -0.85 12.30 -9.50
C ALA A 398 0.28 13.33 -9.65
N LEU A 399 1.17 13.41 -8.65
CA LEU A 399 2.34 14.28 -8.69
C LEU A 399 3.22 13.99 -9.91
N ALA A 400 3.54 12.73 -10.18
CA ALA A 400 4.35 12.33 -11.33
C ALA A 400 3.70 12.71 -12.68
N TYR A 401 2.36 12.70 -12.75
CA TYR A 401 1.59 13.09 -13.94
C TYR A 401 1.28 14.60 -14.02
N GLY A 402 1.76 15.41 -13.07
CA GLY A 402 1.43 16.84 -13.02
C GLY A 402 -0.06 17.10 -12.80
N THR A 403 -0.75 16.16 -12.20
CA THR A 403 -2.11 16.29 -11.70
C THR A 403 -2.03 16.74 -10.27
N VAL A 404 -2.64 17.87 -9.93
CA VAL A 404 -2.46 18.52 -8.65
C VAL A 404 -3.28 17.83 -7.55
N PRO A 405 -2.67 17.28 -6.49
CA PRO A 405 -3.41 16.64 -5.42
C PRO A 405 -4.15 17.67 -4.54
N ILE A 406 -5.40 17.34 -4.17
CA ILE A 406 -6.17 18.00 -3.13
C ILE A 406 -6.36 16.95 -2.03
N VAL A 407 -5.68 17.12 -0.90
CA VAL A 407 -5.59 16.07 0.10
C VAL A 407 -5.90 16.57 1.51
N ARG A 408 -6.43 15.67 2.35
CA ARG A 408 -6.40 15.94 3.79
C ARG A 408 -4.99 15.69 4.34
N SER A 409 -4.53 16.58 5.23
CA SER A 409 -3.18 16.54 5.80
C SER A 409 -3.10 15.48 6.90
N VAL A 410 -2.95 14.22 6.52
CA VAL A 410 -2.81 13.04 7.42
C VAL A 410 -1.82 12.04 6.83
N GLY A 411 -1.14 11.30 7.68
CA GLY A 411 -0.21 10.24 7.32
C GLY A 411 0.69 10.61 6.14
N GLY A 412 0.84 9.69 5.18
CA GLY A 412 1.67 9.93 4.00
C GLY A 412 1.19 11.04 3.07
N LEU A 413 -0.08 11.46 3.14
CA LEU A 413 -0.55 12.62 2.38
C LEU A 413 0.09 13.91 2.90
N ALA A 414 0.29 14.02 4.21
CA ALA A 414 0.99 15.17 4.81
C ALA A 414 2.48 15.19 4.46
N ASP A 415 3.09 14.02 4.27
CA ASP A 415 4.52 13.88 3.95
C ASP A 415 4.81 14.10 2.46
N THR A 416 3.88 13.73 1.57
CA THR A 416 4.10 13.74 0.11
C THR A 416 3.55 14.98 -0.58
N VAL A 417 2.55 15.64 -0.03
CA VAL A 417 1.93 16.81 -0.66
C VAL A 417 2.26 18.06 0.17
N GLN A 418 2.99 18.99 -0.41
CA GLN A 418 3.26 20.30 0.19
C GLN A 418 2.18 21.29 -0.23
N ASP A 419 1.64 22.04 0.75
CA ASP A 419 0.64 23.07 0.46
C ASP A 419 1.24 24.19 -0.39
N TYR A 420 0.50 24.63 -1.41
CA TYR A 420 1.03 25.61 -2.36
C TYR A 420 1.02 27.03 -1.78
N ASP A 421 2.19 27.64 -1.76
CA ASP A 421 2.37 29.05 -1.39
C ASP A 421 2.44 29.95 -2.64
N PRO A 422 1.44 30.81 -2.86
CA PRO A 422 1.42 31.70 -4.03
C PRO A 422 2.43 32.86 -3.96
N ILE A 423 3.09 33.10 -2.81
CA ILE A 423 4.10 34.13 -2.65
C ILE A 423 5.45 33.63 -3.11
N THR A 424 5.80 32.42 -2.66
CA THR A 424 7.10 31.79 -2.97
C THR A 424 7.07 30.90 -4.19
N PHE A 425 5.88 30.60 -4.73
CA PHE A 425 5.64 29.63 -5.83
C PHE A 425 6.11 28.23 -5.51
N THR A 426 6.20 27.88 -4.22
CA THR A 426 6.54 26.54 -3.75
C THR A 426 5.30 25.72 -3.43
N GLY A 427 5.49 24.42 -3.21
CA GLY A 427 4.39 23.48 -2.94
C GLY A 427 3.90 22.75 -4.18
N THR A 428 3.25 21.63 -3.96
CA THR A 428 2.92 20.62 -4.97
C THR A 428 1.43 20.32 -5.07
N GLY A 429 0.61 20.84 -4.14
CA GLY A 429 -0.82 20.56 -4.08
C GLY A 429 -1.56 21.46 -3.10
N ILE A 430 -2.74 21.05 -2.71
CA ILE A 430 -3.61 21.79 -1.79
C ILE A 430 -3.95 20.88 -0.62
N ARG A 431 -3.74 21.37 0.61
CA ARG A 431 -4.02 20.62 1.82
C ARG A 431 -5.14 21.24 2.63
N PHE A 432 -5.93 20.39 3.27
CA PHE A 432 -6.87 20.80 4.31
C PHE A 432 -6.74 19.88 5.53
N HIS A 433 -7.18 20.34 6.72
CA HIS A 433 -6.90 19.62 7.98
C HIS A 433 -8.14 18.96 8.59
N ARG A 434 -9.26 19.68 8.69
CA ARG A 434 -10.46 19.16 9.35
C ARG A 434 -11.18 18.15 8.47
N TYR A 435 -11.61 17.04 9.07
CA TYR A 435 -12.42 16.04 8.37
C TYR A 435 -13.88 16.48 8.32
N THR A 436 -14.18 17.50 7.51
CA THR A 436 -15.53 18.05 7.30
C THR A 436 -15.75 18.46 5.84
N GLY A 437 -17.03 18.46 5.40
CA GLY A 437 -17.41 18.92 4.07
C GLY A 437 -17.03 20.38 3.81
N GLU A 438 -17.13 21.26 4.82
CA GLU A 438 -16.78 22.68 4.69
C GLU A 438 -15.28 22.88 4.44
N ALA A 439 -14.43 22.12 5.13
CA ALA A 439 -12.98 22.20 4.91
C ALA A 439 -12.60 21.71 3.52
N LEU A 440 -13.20 20.62 3.05
CA LEU A 440 -13.03 20.13 1.70
C LEU A 440 -13.55 21.13 0.66
N GLN A 441 -14.71 21.75 0.89
CA GLN A 441 -15.26 22.77 0.02
C GLN A 441 -14.29 23.93 -0.14
N GLN A 442 -13.71 24.45 0.95
CA GLN A 442 -12.73 25.53 0.91
C GLN A 442 -11.46 25.15 0.11
N ALA A 443 -10.99 23.91 0.26
CA ALA A 443 -9.86 23.41 -0.51
C ALA A 443 -10.18 23.34 -2.01
N LEU A 444 -11.35 22.85 -2.39
CA LEU A 444 -11.82 22.82 -3.79
C LEU A 444 -11.96 24.23 -4.36
N GLU A 445 -12.50 25.20 -3.61
CA GLU A 445 -12.59 26.60 -4.05
C GLU A 445 -11.20 27.22 -4.24
N THR A 446 -10.24 26.90 -3.36
CA THR A 446 -8.85 27.35 -3.51
C THR A 446 -8.22 26.76 -4.76
N ALA A 447 -8.42 25.46 -5.02
CA ALA A 447 -7.98 24.78 -6.22
C ALA A 447 -8.50 25.49 -7.49
N LEU A 448 -9.80 25.74 -7.54
CA LEU A 448 -10.44 26.39 -8.69
C LEU A 448 -9.96 27.82 -8.93
N ARG A 449 -9.61 28.54 -7.86
CA ARG A 449 -9.00 29.90 -7.99
C ARG A 449 -7.61 29.82 -8.58
N LEU A 450 -6.78 28.87 -8.12
CA LEU A 450 -5.41 28.69 -8.61
C LEU A 450 -5.37 28.17 -10.03
N TYR A 451 -6.29 27.29 -10.42
CA TYR A 451 -6.43 26.79 -11.79
C TYR A 451 -6.53 27.91 -12.83
N LYS A 452 -7.23 29.00 -12.51
CA LYS A 452 -7.46 30.15 -13.39
C LYS A 452 -6.34 31.19 -13.34
N ARG A 453 -5.30 30.98 -12.54
CA ARG A 453 -4.24 31.98 -12.30
C ARG A 453 -2.88 31.50 -12.83
N GLU A 454 -2.51 31.90 -14.01
CA GLU A 454 -1.12 31.83 -14.44
C GLU A 454 -0.29 32.98 -13.81
N PRO A 455 0.99 32.74 -13.38
CA PRO A 455 1.74 31.49 -13.58
C PRO A 455 1.62 30.45 -12.44
N HIS A 456 0.77 30.67 -11.42
CA HIS A 456 0.65 29.77 -10.25
C HIS A 456 0.30 28.35 -10.66
N TRP A 457 -0.66 28.17 -11.57
CA TRP A 457 -1.08 26.86 -12.05
C TRP A 457 0.07 26.07 -12.68
N SER A 458 0.83 26.73 -13.57
CA SER A 458 1.97 26.09 -14.23
C SER A 458 3.11 25.77 -13.25
N HIS A 459 3.37 26.63 -12.26
CA HIS A 459 4.39 26.37 -11.24
C HIS A 459 4.03 25.16 -10.37
N MET A 460 2.81 25.12 -9.84
CA MET A 460 2.36 24.02 -8.98
C MET A 460 2.46 22.66 -9.69
N ARG A 461 2.08 22.57 -10.95
CA ARG A 461 2.20 21.35 -11.77
C ARG A 461 3.66 20.93 -12.00
N ARG A 462 4.55 21.89 -12.28
CA ARG A 462 5.98 21.60 -12.44
C ARG A 462 6.63 21.17 -11.13
N ASN A 463 6.28 21.82 -10.02
CA ASN A 463 6.75 21.44 -8.71
C ASN A 463 6.31 20.00 -8.35
N ALA A 464 5.06 19.65 -8.68
CA ALA A 464 4.55 18.30 -8.51
C ALA A 464 5.40 17.26 -9.26
N MET A 465 5.66 17.50 -10.56
CA MET A 465 6.45 16.57 -11.38
C MET A 465 7.95 16.54 -11.02
N ALA A 466 8.45 17.56 -10.36
CA ALA A 466 9.85 17.62 -9.94
C ALA A 466 10.13 16.89 -8.62
N GLN A 467 9.08 16.48 -7.90
CA GLN A 467 9.24 15.79 -6.63
C GLN A 467 9.73 14.35 -6.83
N ASP A 468 10.81 13.98 -6.15
CA ASP A 468 11.30 12.60 -6.13
C ASP A 468 10.44 11.75 -5.19
N ASN A 469 9.59 10.92 -5.78
CA ASN A 469 8.81 9.89 -5.09
C ASN A 469 9.26 8.49 -5.53
N SER A 470 10.50 8.33 -6.00
CA SER A 470 10.97 7.06 -6.56
C SER A 470 11.14 5.96 -5.51
N ILE A 471 10.85 4.73 -5.92
CA ILE A 471 11.10 3.54 -5.10
C ILE A 471 12.58 3.39 -4.72
N VAL A 472 13.50 3.93 -5.52
CA VAL A 472 14.94 3.87 -5.27
C VAL A 472 15.31 4.60 -3.98
N THR A 473 14.76 5.79 -3.75
CA THR A 473 14.98 6.55 -2.52
C THR A 473 14.42 5.79 -1.30
N THR A 474 13.25 5.21 -1.43
CA THR A 474 12.66 4.34 -0.39
C THR A 474 13.54 3.12 -0.10
N ALA A 475 14.00 2.43 -1.15
CA ALA A 475 14.84 1.23 -1.01
C ALA A 475 16.15 1.52 -0.26
N ARG A 476 16.82 2.63 -0.55
CA ARG A 476 18.03 3.06 0.18
C ARG A 476 17.75 3.30 1.66
N ARG A 477 16.61 3.91 1.98
CA ARG A 477 16.22 4.13 3.37
C ARG A 477 15.97 2.81 4.12
N TYR A 478 15.38 1.80 3.46
CA TYR A 478 15.26 0.47 4.04
C TYR A 478 16.63 -0.19 4.28
N VAL A 479 17.59 -0.02 3.39
CA VAL A 479 18.98 -0.55 3.57
C VAL A 479 19.63 0.02 4.84
N GLU A 480 19.43 1.31 5.13
CA GLU A 480 19.89 1.92 6.39
C GLU A 480 19.22 1.25 7.61
N VAL A 481 17.89 1.05 7.55
CA VAL A 481 17.13 0.37 8.62
C VAL A 481 17.61 -1.06 8.81
N PHE A 482 17.88 -1.79 7.74
CA PHE A 482 18.45 -3.14 7.79
C PHE A 482 19.81 -3.17 8.48
N GLY A 483 20.67 -2.21 8.19
CA GLY A 483 21.94 -2.03 8.89
C GLY A 483 21.75 -1.84 10.41
N TRP A 484 20.83 -0.97 10.82
CA TRP A 484 20.53 -0.75 12.24
C TRP A 484 19.90 -1.98 12.91
N ALA A 485 19.11 -2.77 12.19
CA ALA A 485 18.56 -4.01 12.69
C ALA A 485 19.64 -5.06 12.93
N GLN A 486 20.59 -5.19 12.02
CA GLN A 486 21.76 -6.07 12.19
C GLN A 486 22.65 -5.65 13.37
N GLU A 487 22.85 -4.34 13.59
CA GLU A 487 23.58 -3.83 14.76
C GLU A 487 22.85 -4.17 16.07
N ALA A 488 21.53 -4.05 16.11
CA ALA A 488 20.72 -4.41 17.28
C ALA A 488 20.71 -5.93 17.57
N ARG A 489 20.98 -6.77 16.55
CA ARG A 489 21.00 -8.24 16.66
C ARG A 489 22.34 -8.78 17.16
N ARG A 490 23.44 -8.05 16.99
CA ARG A 490 24.78 -8.40 17.48
C ARG A 490 24.89 -8.31 18.99
#